data_f7b63b11e4ca7d7425e9dcd47cc2e5f2
#
_entry.id   f7b63b11e4ca7d7425e9dcd47cc2e5f2
#
_cell.length_a   1.000
_cell.length_b   1.000
_cell.length_c   1.000
_cell.angle_alpha   90.00
_cell.angle_beta   90.00
_cell.angle_gamma   90.00
#
_symmetry.space_group_name_H-M   'P 1'
#
loop_
_entity.id
_entity.type
_entity.pdbx_description
1 polymer ?
#
loop_
_entity_poly.entity_id
_entity_poly.type
_entity_poly.pdbx_seq_one_letter_code
_entity_poly.pdbx_strand_id
1 'polypeptide(L)'
;MGNDEHNLLIIYTSKNGRTGSMVEPIRQGIIEGGGNVAVRTVDEVTWDEMLAAQGVIVGTPVRFGDVDWQIKRLFDVTAYQDYPGPLSGKVGGAFAGGGRPGSGAELALLSMIHILLNHGMVIQGNAHSSHYGPIALRESSPEDIYATCIAWGNHWAQLVRRLKGHGAE
;
A
#
# COMPACT_ATOMS: atom_id res chain seq x y z
N MET A 1 17.01 -18.49 13.30
CA MET A 1 15.55 -18.61 13.25
C MET A 1 15.02 -17.20 13.15
N GLY A 2 14.78 -16.72 11.93
CA GLY A 2 14.32 -15.37 11.66
C GLY A 2 12.85 -15.22 12.03
N ASN A 3 12.51 -14.16 12.71
CA ASN A 3 11.14 -13.74 12.93
C ASN A 3 10.54 -13.31 11.59
N ASP A 4 10.00 -14.26 10.82
CA ASP A 4 9.23 -14.01 9.59
C ASP A 4 7.77 -13.61 9.88
N GLU A 5 7.50 -13.13 11.08
CA GLU A 5 6.16 -12.79 11.50
C GLU A 5 5.77 -11.41 10.99
N HIS A 6 4.82 -11.37 10.04
CA HIS A 6 4.07 -10.19 9.61
C HIS A 6 4.84 -9.15 8.79
N ASN A 7 5.65 -9.59 7.83
CA ASN A 7 6.39 -8.67 6.98
C ASN A 7 5.49 -8.02 5.93
N LEU A 8 5.33 -6.71 6.03
CA LEU A 8 4.74 -5.88 4.99
C LEU A 8 5.84 -5.14 4.22
N LEU A 9 5.54 -4.79 3.00
CA LEU A 9 6.40 -3.99 2.14
C LEU A 9 5.62 -2.75 1.69
N ILE A 10 6.13 -1.57 2.01
CA ILE A 10 5.64 -0.32 1.45
C ILE A 10 6.47 0.01 0.21
N ILE A 11 5.81 0.17 -0.92
CA ILE A 11 6.41 0.61 -2.19
C ILE A 11 5.78 1.96 -2.55
N TYR A 12 6.60 2.96 -2.87
CA TYR A 12 6.04 4.25 -3.25
C TYR A 12 6.91 5.01 -4.25
N THR A 13 6.29 5.98 -4.90
CA THR A 13 7.01 7.05 -5.58
C THR A 13 6.47 8.40 -5.10
N SER A 14 7.33 9.40 -5.03
CA SER A 14 6.94 10.73 -4.56
C SER A 14 7.81 11.80 -5.21
N LYS A 15 7.20 12.66 -6.02
CA LYS A 15 7.92 13.75 -6.69
C LYS A 15 7.90 15.05 -5.88
N ASN A 16 6.78 15.35 -5.24
CA ASN A 16 6.53 16.60 -4.50
C ASN A 16 6.44 16.41 -2.99
N GLY A 17 6.89 15.26 -2.48
CA GLY A 17 6.94 14.95 -1.04
C GLY A 17 5.62 14.49 -0.42
N ARG A 18 4.45 14.78 -1.01
CA ARG A 18 3.15 14.51 -0.37
C ARG A 18 2.87 13.01 -0.17
N THR A 19 3.10 12.19 -1.18
CA THR A 19 3.00 10.74 -1.02
C THR A 19 4.05 10.23 -0.04
N GLY A 20 5.28 10.77 -0.13
CA GLY A 20 6.38 10.41 0.76
C GLY A 20 6.11 10.74 2.24
N SER A 21 5.43 11.86 2.55
CA SER A 21 5.10 12.23 3.93
C SER A 21 4.10 11.27 4.61
N MET A 22 3.38 10.46 3.85
CA MET A 22 2.45 9.47 4.38
C MET A 22 3.14 8.16 4.79
N VAL A 23 4.35 7.91 4.29
CA VAL A 23 5.06 6.63 4.47
C VAL A 23 5.40 6.37 5.93
N GLU A 24 5.99 7.35 6.62
CA GLU A 24 6.41 7.17 8.01
C GLU A 24 5.25 6.91 8.97
N PRO A 25 4.14 7.67 8.95
CA PRO A 25 3.00 7.34 9.80
C PRO A 25 2.34 5.99 9.44
N ILE A 26 2.31 5.58 8.17
CA ILE A 26 1.85 4.23 7.80
C ILE A 26 2.79 3.18 8.40
N ARG A 27 4.10 3.36 8.28
CA ARG A 27 5.11 2.48 8.86
C ARG A 27 4.94 2.35 10.38
N GLN A 28 4.75 3.47 11.06
CA GLN A 28 4.49 3.51 12.50
C GLN A 28 3.24 2.70 12.86
N GLY A 29 2.14 2.91 12.15
CA GLY A 29 0.89 2.18 12.36
C GLY A 29 1.05 0.67 12.16
N ILE A 30 1.84 0.23 11.18
CA ILE A 30 2.14 -1.18 10.96
C ILE A 30 2.89 -1.77 12.18
N ILE A 31 3.89 -1.06 12.70
CA ILE A 31 4.66 -1.48 13.87
C ILE A 31 3.76 -1.55 15.12
N GLU A 32 2.93 -0.54 15.35
CA GLU A 32 1.95 -0.52 16.45
C GLU A 32 0.92 -1.66 16.34
N GLY A 33 0.58 -2.08 15.12
CA GLY A 33 -0.25 -3.26 14.84
C GLY A 33 0.46 -4.60 15.01
N GLY A 34 1.74 -4.60 15.41
CA GLY A 34 2.56 -5.79 15.62
C GLY A 34 3.18 -6.37 14.34
N GLY A 35 3.22 -5.60 13.26
CA GLY A 35 3.86 -5.98 12.01
C GLY A 35 5.31 -5.50 11.91
N ASN A 36 6.08 -6.18 11.05
CA ASN A 36 7.36 -5.67 10.56
C ASN A 36 7.14 -5.07 9.17
N VAL A 37 7.93 -4.08 8.80
CA VAL A 37 7.76 -3.41 7.51
C VAL A 37 9.08 -2.94 6.92
N ALA A 38 9.27 -3.27 5.65
CA ALA A 38 10.30 -2.66 4.80
C ALA A 38 9.67 -1.53 3.97
N VAL A 39 10.47 -0.51 3.68
CA VAL A 39 10.08 0.62 2.84
C VAL A 39 11.03 0.71 1.66
N ARG A 40 10.49 0.81 0.46
CA ARG A 40 11.25 0.98 -0.78
C ARG A 40 10.59 2.02 -1.69
N THR A 41 11.38 2.77 -2.36
CA THR A 41 10.87 3.49 -3.54
C THR A 41 10.65 2.51 -4.69
N VAL A 42 9.88 2.92 -5.68
CA VAL A 42 9.61 2.10 -6.88
C VAL A 42 10.89 1.75 -7.66
N ASP A 43 11.92 2.56 -7.52
CA ASP A 43 13.21 2.33 -8.20
C ASP A 43 14.16 1.42 -7.40
N GLU A 44 13.90 1.21 -6.12
CA GLU A 44 14.72 0.38 -5.22
C GLU A 44 14.16 -1.03 -5.00
N VAL A 45 12.84 -1.18 -5.11
CA VAL A 45 12.18 -2.44 -4.81
C VAL A 45 12.59 -3.54 -5.80
N THR A 46 12.82 -4.74 -5.25
CA THR A 46 13.07 -5.94 -6.05
C THR A 46 11.84 -6.85 -6.07
N TRP A 47 11.75 -7.67 -7.12
CA TRP A 47 10.68 -8.66 -7.21
C TRP A 47 10.75 -9.68 -6.06
N ASP A 48 11.95 -10.09 -5.67
CA ASP A 48 12.15 -11.02 -4.55
C ASP A 48 11.63 -10.45 -3.22
N GLU A 49 11.79 -9.15 -2.97
CA GLU A 49 11.20 -8.49 -1.79
C GLU A 49 9.66 -8.51 -1.84
N MET A 50 9.06 -8.31 -3.01
CA MET A 50 7.61 -8.42 -3.17
C MET A 50 7.11 -9.84 -2.93
N LEU A 51 7.87 -10.85 -3.40
CA LEU A 51 7.56 -12.26 -3.17
C LEU A 51 7.72 -12.66 -1.70
N ALA A 52 8.71 -12.15 -1.01
CA ALA A 52 8.96 -12.45 0.40
C ALA A 52 7.93 -11.79 1.34
N ALA A 53 7.38 -10.64 0.96
CA ALA A 53 6.40 -9.92 1.76
C ALA A 53 5.07 -10.69 1.87
N GLN A 54 4.37 -10.51 2.98
CA GLN A 54 3.03 -11.06 3.21
C GLN A 54 1.92 -10.07 2.86
N GLY A 55 2.30 -8.82 2.72
CA GLY A 55 1.45 -7.75 2.21
C GLY A 55 2.28 -6.69 1.51
N VAL A 56 1.71 -6.12 0.47
CA VAL A 56 2.31 -5.05 -0.33
C VAL A 56 1.38 -3.84 -0.31
N ILE A 57 1.89 -2.73 0.20
CA ILE A 57 1.16 -1.47 0.31
C ILE A 57 1.80 -0.47 -0.65
N VAL A 58 1.01 0.07 -1.57
CA VAL A 58 1.53 0.88 -2.67
C VAL A 58 1.09 2.33 -2.57
N GLY A 59 2.06 3.23 -2.54
CA GLY A 59 1.85 4.69 -2.53
C GLY A 59 2.08 5.34 -3.88
N THR A 60 1.10 6.07 -4.38
CA THR A 60 1.18 6.75 -5.67
C THR A 60 0.85 8.23 -5.57
N PRO A 61 1.59 9.13 -6.23
CA PRO A 61 1.06 10.45 -6.52
C PRO A 61 -0.01 10.33 -7.62
N VAL A 62 -1.01 11.21 -7.56
CA VAL A 62 -2.03 11.31 -8.62
C VAL A 62 -1.41 11.91 -9.87
N ARG A 63 -1.56 11.23 -11.00
CA ARG A 63 -1.12 11.66 -12.31
C ARG A 63 -2.28 11.65 -13.29
N PHE A 64 -2.82 12.83 -13.58
CA PHE A 64 -3.94 12.98 -14.51
C PHE A 64 -5.13 12.06 -14.19
N GLY A 65 -5.43 11.89 -12.89
CA GLY A 65 -6.53 11.06 -12.42
C GLY A 65 -6.20 9.58 -12.26
N ASP A 66 -4.93 9.18 -12.40
CA ASP A 66 -4.50 7.77 -12.34
C ASP A 66 -3.22 7.61 -11.52
N VAL A 67 -2.75 6.37 -11.38
CA VAL A 67 -1.48 6.01 -10.75
C VAL A 67 -0.28 6.58 -11.51
N ASP A 68 0.84 6.77 -10.82
CA ASP A 68 2.08 7.13 -11.49
C ASP A 68 2.57 6.00 -12.41
N TRP A 69 3.07 6.38 -13.59
CA TRP A 69 3.54 5.43 -14.60
C TRP A 69 4.63 4.48 -14.09
N GLN A 70 5.48 4.93 -13.16
CA GLN A 70 6.53 4.09 -12.58
C GLN A 70 5.92 2.94 -11.76
N ILE A 71 4.86 3.21 -11.00
CA ILE A 71 4.10 2.18 -10.29
C ILE A 71 3.44 1.23 -11.30
N LYS A 72 2.77 1.77 -12.32
CA LYS A 72 2.13 0.94 -13.34
C LYS A 72 3.16 0.04 -14.04
N ARG A 73 4.33 0.60 -14.40
CA ARG A 73 5.41 -0.15 -15.03
C ARG A 73 5.93 -1.29 -14.12
N LEU A 74 6.05 -1.07 -12.81
CA LEU A 74 6.47 -2.12 -11.87
C LEU A 74 5.58 -3.37 -12.02
N PHE A 75 4.27 -3.19 -12.06
CA PHE A 75 3.33 -4.30 -12.20
C PHE A 75 3.27 -4.85 -13.63
N ASP A 76 3.33 -4.01 -14.65
CA ASP A 76 3.23 -4.43 -16.05
C ASP A 76 4.47 -5.17 -16.55
N VAL A 77 5.64 -4.88 -16.01
CA VAL A 77 6.90 -5.44 -16.49
C VAL A 77 7.45 -6.47 -15.51
N THR A 78 7.60 -6.10 -14.24
CA THR A 78 8.26 -6.96 -13.26
C THR A 78 7.33 -8.06 -12.76
N ALA A 79 6.13 -7.69 -12.32
CA ALA A 79 5.19 -8.66 -11.77
C ALA A 79 4.52 -9.53 -12.83
N TYR A 80 4.47 -9.08 -14.09
CA TYR A 80 3.84 -9.84 -15.18
C TYR A 80 4.64 -11.08 -15.58
N GLN A 81 5.94 -11.11 -15.34
CA GLN A 81 6.80 -12.24 -15.73
C GLN A 81 6.37 -13.56 -15.08
N ASP A 82 5.89 -13.50 -13.85
CA ASP A 82 5.46 -14.68 -13.09
C ASP A 82 3.92 -14.75 -12.94
N TYR A 83 3.19 -13.95 -13.71
CA TYR A 83 1.72 -13.96 -13.69
C TYR A 83 1.16 -15.24 -14.36
N PRO A 84 0.09 -15.85 -13.82
CA PRO A 84 -0.62 -15.50 -12.60
C PRO A 84 -0.03 -16.17 -11.36
N GLY A 85 -0.12 -15.53 -10.21
CA GLY A 85 -0.17 -16.22 -8.94
C GLY A 85 0.70 -15.86 -7.79
N PRO A 86 1.99 -15.41 -7.92
CA PRO A 86 2.86 -15.36 -6.74
C PRO A 86 2.47 -14.33 -5.66
N LEU A 87 1.65 -13.34 -6.00
CA LEU A 87 1.09 -12.39 -5.02
C LEU A 87 -0.29 -12.81 -4.51
N SER A 88 -0.87 -13.89 -5.03
CA SER A 88 -2.20 -14.36 -4.66
C SER A 88 -2.30 -14.68 -3.17
N GLY A 89 -3.38 -14.22 -2.53
CA GLY A 89 -3.63 -14.39 -1.10
C GLY A 89 -2.87 -13.45 -0.18
N LYS A 90 -1.89 -12.68 -0.68
CA LYS A 90 -1.19 -11.65 0.13
C LYS A 90 -2.09 -10.44 0.36
N VAL A 91 -1.86 -9.71 1.44
CA VAL A 91 -2.56 -8.46 1.70
C VAL A 91 -2.11 -7.38 0.71
N GLY A 92 -3.07 -6.70 0.10
CA GLY A 92 -2.84 -5.51 -0.71
C GLY A 92 -3.42 -4.26 -0.07
N GLY A 93 -2.77 -3.12 -0.30
CA GLY A 93 -3.27 -1.83 0.13
C GLY A 93 -2.73 -0.70 -0.72
N ALA A 94 -3.40 0.45 -0.70
CA ALA A 94 -3.01 1.60 -1.48
C ALA A 94 -3.18 2.91 -0.69
N PHE A 95 -2.33 3.89 -0.98
CA PHE A 95 -2.47 5.27 -0.51
C PHE A 95 -2.07 6.25 -1.62
N ALA A 96 -2.60 7.46 -1.59
CA ALA A 96 -2.37 8.42 -2.66
C ALA A 96 -2.11 9.84 -2.17
N GLY A 97 -1.15 10.53 -2.81
CA GLY A 97 -0.92 11.96 -2.67
C GLY A 97 -1.49 12.74 -3.86
N GLY A 98 -2.52 13.54 -3.63
CA GLY A 98 -3.19 14.32 -4.68
C GLY A 98 -2.97 15.83 -4.59
N GLY A 99 -3.46 16.55 -5.58
CA GLY A 99 -3.41 18.03 -5.65
C GLY A 99 -4.52 18.68 -4.82
N ARG A 100 -5.73 18.68 -5.36
CA ARG A 100 -6.95 19.29 -4.80
C ARG A 100 -8.10 18.28 -4.83
N PRO A 101 -9.18 18.49 -4.09
CA PRO A 101 -10.41 17.73 -4.29
C PRO A 101 -10.83 17.73 -5.77
N GLY A 102 -11.29 16.58 -6.24
CA GLY A 102 -11.65 16.39 -7.63
C GLY A 102 -10.48 16.20 -8.61
N SER A 103 -9.24 16.10 -8.11
CA SER A 103 -8.06 15.84 -8.97
C SER A 103 -7.86 14.36 -9.32
N GLY A 104 -8.76 13.48 -8.91
CA GLY A 104 -8.73 12.06 -9.23
C GLY A 104 -7.94 11.20 -8.23
N ALA A 105 -7.83 11.63 -6.98
CA ALA A 105 -7.10 10.85 -5.97
C ALA A 105 -7.78 9.50 -5.67
N GLU A 106 -9.11 9.51 -5.56
CA GLU A 106 -9.91 8.29 -5.40
C GLU A 106 -9.81 7.37 -6.64
N LEU A 107 -9.75 7.95 -7.83
CA LEU A 107 -9.57 7.18 -9.07
C LEU A 107 -8.20 6.50 -9.10
N ALA A 108 -7.15 7.21 -8.69
CA ALA A 108 -5.81 6.62 -8.59
C ALA A 108 -5.75 5.49 -7.55
N LEU A 109 -6.44 5.64 -6.39
CA LEU A 109 -6.57 4.54 -5.43
C LEU A 109 -7.30 3.34 -6.02
N LEU A 110 -8.44 3.55 -6.67
CA LEU A 110 -9.21 2.48 -7.29
C LEU A 110 -8.41 1.79 -8.40
N SER A 111 -7.69 2.55 -9.23
CA SER A 111 -6.80 2.01 -10.25
C SER A 111 -5.73 1.10 -9.62
N MET A 112 -5.12 1.53 -8.50
CA MET A 112 -4.15 0.71 -7.78
C MET A 112 -4.79 -0.55 -7.18
N ILE A 113 -5.96 -0.43 -6.57
CA ILE A 113 -6.71 -1.55 -6.02
C ILE A 113 -7.03 -2.58 -7.11
N HIS A 114 -7.44 -2.14 -8.30
CA HIS A 114 -7.70 -3.04 -9.43
C HIS A 114 -6.45 -3.80 -9.85
N ILE A 115 -5.28 -3.16 -9.88
CA ILE A 115 -4.00 -3.83 -10.17
C ILE A 115 -3.75 -4.93 -9.12
N LEU A 116 -3.87 -4.62 -7.84
CA LEU A 116 -3.63 -5.58 -6.76
C LEU A 116 -4.64 -6.76 -6.78
N LEU A 117 -5.92 -6.46 -7.04
CA LEU A 117 -6.96 -7.50 -7.20
C LEU A 117 -6.68 -8.43 -8.39
N ASN A 118 -6.15 -7.91 -9.51
CA ASN A 118 -5.75 -8.74 -10.64
C ASN A 118 -4.61 -9.71 -10.30
N HIS A 119 -3.78 -9.38 -9.32
CA HIS A 119 -2.77 -10.28 -8.77
C HIS A 119 -3.33 -11.25 -7.70
N GLY A 120 -4.65 -11.27 -7.47
CA GLY A 120 -5.28 -12.16 -6.49
C GLY A 120 -5.06 -11.74 -5.03
N MET A 121 -4.65 -10.50 -4.79
CA MET A 121 -4.39 -10.00 -3.45
C MET A 121 -5.69 -9.75 -2.68
N VAL A 122 -5.62 -9.85 -1.34
CA VAL A 122 -6.74 -9.58 -0.44
C VAL A 122 -6.75 -8.10 -0.08
N ILE A 123 -7.80 -7.41 -0.46
CA ILE A 123 -8.02 -6.01 -0.16
C ILE A 123 -9.16 -5.88 0.85
N GLN A 124 -8.92 -5.18 1.94
CA GLN A 124 -9.96 -4.85 2.91
C GLN A 124 -10.11 -3.34 3.03
N GLY A 125 -11.31 -2.85 2.78
CA GLY A 125 -11.66 -1.46 3.02
C GLY A 125 -11.79 -1.15 4.52
N ASN A 126 -11.85 0.13 4.86
CA ASN A 126 -12.12 0.60 6.22
C ASN A 126 -13.53 1.21 6.28
N ALA A 127 -14.39 0.70 7.16
CA ALA A 127 -15.76 1.16 7.28
C ALA A 127 -15.91 2.53 7.98
N HIS A 128 -14.87 2.97 8.68
CA HIS A 128 -14.96 4.16 9.54
C HIS A 128 -14.39 5.41 8.89
N SER A 129 -13.38 5.29 8.03
CA SER A 129 -12.69 6.44 7.44
C SER A 129 -11.88 6.02 6.22
N SER A 130 -11.76 6.92 5.22
CA SER A 130 -10.89 6.72 4.05
C SER A 130 -11.06 5.33 3.42
N HIS A 131 -12.28 4.96 3.08
CA HIS A 131 -12.75 3.59 2.78
C HIS A 131 -11.85 2.78 1.85
N TYR A 132 -11.14 3.42 0.93
CA TYR A 132 -10.26 2.76 -0.06
C TYR A 132 -8.77 2.83 0.30
N GLY A 133 -8.40 3.70 1.23
CA GLY A 133 -7.02 3.98 1.63
C GLY A 133 -6.79 5.45 1.93
N PRO A 134 -5.70 5.80 2.61
CA PRO A 134 -5.39 7.20 2.92
C PRO A 134 -5.16 8.05 1.67
N ILE A 135 -5.70 9.26 1.67
CA ILE A 135 -5.44 10.27 0.65
C ILE A 135 -4.95 11.54 1.33
N ALA A 136 -3.79 12.05 0.92
CA ALA A 136 -3.29 13.36 1.30
C ALA A 136 -3.46 14.35 0.14
N LEU A 137 -4.24 15.40 0.35
CA LEU A 137 -4.38 16.51 -0.58
C LEU A 137 -3.57 17.72 -0.12
N ARG A 138 -3.37 18.72 -0.99
CA ARG A 138 -2.62 19.94 -0.65
C ARG A 138 -3.20 20.66 0.57
N GLU A 139 -4.52 20.65 0.72
CA GLU A 139 -5.27 21.33 1.77
C GLU A 139 -5.64 20.43 2.95
N SER A 140 -5.22 19.16 2.94
CA SER A 140 -5.46 18.25 4.05
C SER A 140 -4.70 18.71 5.29
N SER A 141 -5.34 18.60 6.47
CA SER A 141 -4.68 18.79 7.75
C SER A 141 -3.56 17.75 7.92
N PRO A 142 -2.32 18.17 8.21
CA PRO A 142 -1.24 17.22 8.45
C PRO A 142 -1.53 16.25 9.60
N GLU A 143 -2.17 16.72 10.66
CA GLU A 143 -2.54 15.94 11.84
C GLU A 143 -3.56 14.86 11.49
N ASP A 144 -4.59 15.21 10.70
CA ASP A 144 -5.63 14.26 10.28
C ASP A 144 -5.07 13.19 9.35
N ILE A 145 -4.20 13.58 8.42
CA ILE A 145 -3.52 12.63 7.54
C ILE A 145 -2.59 11.71 8.32
N TYR A 146 -1.85 12.26 9.28
CA TYR A 146 -0.97 11.48 10.15
C TYR A 146 -1.77 10.40 10.92
N ALA A 147 -2.85 10.79 11.59
CA ALA A 147 -3.72 9.89 12.33
C ALA A 147 -4.37 8.83 11.42
N THR A 148 -4.84 9.24 10.24
CA THR A 148 -5.42 8.33 9.24
C THR A 148 -4.41 7.30 8.76
N CYS A 149 -3.18 7.72 8.48
CA CYS A 149 -2.10 6.85 8.03
C CYS A 149 -1.70 5.83 9.09
N ILE A 150 -1.60 6.23 10.37
CA ILE A 150 -1.36 5.30 11.48
C ILE A 150 -2.49 4.26 11.57
N ALA A 151 -3.74 4.70 11.54
CA ALA A 151 -4.90 3.80 11.61
C ALA A 151 -4.89 2.77 10.47
N TRP A 152 -4.56 3.19 9.25
CA TRP A 152 -4.46 2.30 8.10
C TRP A 152 -3.26 1.35 8.18
N GLY A 153 -2.10 1.80 8.64
CA GLY A 153 -0.95 0.94 8.88
C GLY A 153 -1.28 -0.19 9.86
N ASN A 154 -1.91 0.15 10.97
CA ASN A 154 -2.40 -0.81 11.97
C ASN A 154 -3.42 -1.79 11.37
N HIS A 155 -4.38 -1.28 10.58
CA HIS A 155 -5.38 -2.08 9.89
C HIS A 155 -4.77 -3.15 8.97
N TRP A 156 -3.77 -2.80 8.16
CA TRP A 156 -3.09 -3.75 7.27
C TRP A 156 -2.28 -4.80 8.06
N ALA A 157 -1.58 -4.40 9.13
CA ALA A 157 -0.86 -5.34 9.99
C ALA A 157 -1.80 -6.35 10.64
N GLN A 158 -2.95 -5.88 11.15
CA GLN A 158 -3.98 -6.76 11.71
C GLN A 158 -4.59 -7.69 10.67
N LEU A 159 -4.76 -7.25 9.41
CA LEU A 159 -5.27 -8.08 8.34
C LEU A 159 -4.30 -9.22 8.01
N VAL A 160 -3.01 -8.92 7.87
CA VAL A 160 -1.96 -9.95 7.68
C VAL A 160 -2.01 -10.98 8.80
N ARG A 161 -2.07 -10.53 10.06
CA ARG A 161 -2.13 -11.44 11.21
C ARG A 161 -3.36 -12.34 11.20
N ARG A 162 -4.52 -11.79 10.86
CA ARG A 162 -5.78 -12.57 10.77
C ARG A 162 -5.70 -13.65 9.69
N LEU A 163 -5.18 -13.32 8.52
CA LEU A 163 -5.08 -14.29 7.41
C LEU A 163 -4.09 -15.41 7.73
N LYS A 164 -3.02 -15.14 8.48
CA LYS A 164 -2.09 -16.18 8.92
C LYS A 164 -2.67 -17.09 10.01
N GLY A 165 -3.41 -16.54 10.96
CA GLY A 165 -4.01 -17.30 12.05
C GLY A 165 -5.08 -18.30 11.60
N HIS A 166 -5.62 -18.17 10.39
CA HIS A 166 -6.61 -19.09 9.81
C HIS A 166 -5.99 -20.11 8.84
N GLY A 167 -4.70 -20.06 8.59
CA GLY A 167 -3.98 -20.97 7.67
C GLY A 167 -3.26 -22.14 8.36
N ALA A 168 -3.51 -22.38 9.64
CA ALA A 168 -2.85 -23.42 10.44
C ALA A 168 -3.84 -24.53 10.88
N GLU A 169 -4.75 -24.96 9.98
CA GLU A 169 -5.52 -26.19 10.12
C GLU A 169 -5.25 -27.15 8.97
#